data_42969517f23944610257e2cc0722c784
#
_entry.id   42969517f23944610257e2cc0722c784
#
_cell.length_a   1.000
_cell.length_b   1.000
_cell.length_c   1.000
_cell.angle_alpha   90.00
_cell.angle_beta   90.00
_cell.angle_gamma   90.00
#
_symmetry.space_group_name_H-M   'P 1'
#
loop_
_entity.id
_entity.type
_entity.pdbx_description
1 polymer ?
#
loop_
_entity_poly.entity_id
_entity_poly.type
_entity_poly.pdbx_seq_one_letter_code
_entity_poly.pdbx_strand_id
1 'polypeptide(L)'
;QIVRYPKLHVIDATEGGAKIRGTEIITLKEAIDRECSELEYINYAEMINSISKTYTEKELQEIVEQLYGIPNELKKLRRKIKSGIKQYEELKSQGELRESERNSEKIRAIAKKIEKINQWIDNKPEIYLIHMYNYKDEYIVQEEVYDIKETMSEELCSIAQNGIKMFNSYLNAMERLEKNLPKLYDSMKS
;
A
#
# COMPACT_ATOMS: atom_id res chain seq x y z
N GLN A 1 -6.27 -24.85 -9.98
CA GLN A 1 -4.82 -24.48 -9.91
C GLN A 1 -3.94 -25.66 -9.53
N ILE A 2 -4.38 -26.57 -8.65
CA ILE A 2 -3.60 -27.76 -8.21
C ILE A 2 -3.24 -28.66 -9.39
N VAL A 3 -4.14 -28.82 -10.37
CA VAL A 3 -3.92 -29.62 -11.58
C VAL A 3 -2.77 -29.12 -12.47
N ARG A 4 -2.40 -27.84 -12.35
CA ARG A 4 -1.27 -27.24 -13.09
C ARG A 4 0.12 -27.58 -12.53
N TYR A 5 0.15 -28.11 -11.31
CA TYR A 5 1.40 -28.41 -10.60
C TYR A 5 1.40 -29.86 -10.12
N PRO A 6 1.61 -30.84 -10.99
CA PRO A 6 1.48 -32.27 -10.66
C PRO A 6 2.49 -32.77 -9.60
N LYS A 7 3.49 -31.96 -9.27
CA LYS A 7 4.46 -32.26 -8.20
C LYS A 7 4.08 -31.64 -6.85
N LEU A 8 3.01 -30.82 -6.80
CA LEU A 8 2.57 -30.20 -5.58
C LEU A 8 1.65 -31.15 -4.83
N HIS A 9 2.08 -31.58 -3.65
CA HIS A 9 1.25 -32.33 -2.71
C HIS A 9 0.49 -31.33 -1.82
N VAL A 10 -0.83 -31.34 -1.90
CA VAL A 10 -1.68 -30.43 -1.14
C VAL A 10 -2.60 -31.24 -0.24
N ILE A 11 -2.54 -30.94 1.04
CA ILE A 11 -3.34 -31.59 2.08
C ILE A 11 -4.48 -30.64 2.48
N ASP A 12 -5.70 -31.16 2.45
CA ASP A 12 -6.88 -30.50 3.01
C ASP A 12 -7.13 -31.08 4.40
N ALA A 13 -6.68 -30.33 5.41
CA ALA A 13 -6.83 -30.68 6.81
C ALA A 13 -7.98 -29.92 7.49
N THR A 14 -8.92 -29.37 6.71
CA THR A 14 -10.10 -28.67 7.21
C THR A 14 -11.16 -29.67 7.65
N GLU A 15 -11.30 -29.87 8.94
CA GLU A 15 -12.29 -30.76 9.53
C GLU A 15 -13.69 -30.16 9.40
N GLY A 16 -14.44 -30.54 8.34
CA GLY A 16 -15.84 -30.12 8.12
C GLY A 16 -16.04 -29.06 7.03
N GLY A 17 -15.04 -28.71 6.26
CA GLY A 17 -15.14 -27.80 5.10
C GLY A 17 -15.57 -28.49 3.80
N ALA A 18 -15.67 -27.71 2.72
CA ALA A 18 -15.91 -28.22 1.38
C ALA A 18 -14.68 -28.94 0.86
N LYS A 19 -14.86 -30.16 0.32
CA LYS A 19 -13.77 -30.94 -0.28
C LYS A 19 -13.14 -30.21 -1.45
N ILE A 20 -11.85 -29.94 -1.36
CA ILE A 20 -11.09 -29.33 -2.45
C ILE A 20 -10.62 -30.42 -3.43
N ARG A 21 -11.02 -30.33 -4.68
CA ARG A 21 -10.66 -31.31 -5.68
C ARG A 21 -9.15 -31.29 -5.95
N GLY A 22 -8.52 -32.47 -5.85
CA GLY A 22 -7.08 -32.63 -6.09
C GLY A 22 -6.21 -32.52 -4.83
N THR A 23 -6.83 -32.51 -3.64
CA THR A 23 -6.11 -32.58 -2.38
C THR A 23 -6.25 -33.96 -1.72
N GLU A 24 -5.30 -34.32 -0.89
CA GLU A 24 -5.43 -35.40 0.07
C GLU A 24 -6.20 -34.89 1.30
N ILE A 25 -7.21 -35.64 1.74
CA ILE A 25 -8.03 -35.25 2.90
C ILE A 25 -7.61 -36.09 4.10
N ILE A 26 -7.03 -35.45 5.09
CA ILE A 26 -6.68 -36.08 6.38
C ILE A 26 -7.00 -35.10 7.52
N THR A 27 -7.01 -35.58 8.76
CA THR A 27 -7.18 -34.70 9.91
C THR A 27 -5.96 -33.80 10.09
N LEU A 28 -6.15 -32.63 10.72
CA LEU A 28 -5.05 -31.73 11.06
C LEU A 28 -3.99 -32.43 11.90
N LYS A 29 -4.41 -33.29 12.84
CA LYS A 29 -3.51 -34.07 13.65
C LYS A 29 -2.63 -35.01 12.82
N GLU A 30 -3.25 -35.79 11.91
CA GLU A 30 -2.50 -36.66 10.99
C GLU A 30 -1.54 -35.88 10.09
N ALA A 31 -1.95 -34.72 9.60
CA ALA A 31 -1.10 -33.86 8.80
C ALA A 31 0.13 -33.39 9.59
N ILE A 32 -0.06 -32.92 10.83
CA ILE A 32 1.03 -32.49 11.71
C ILE A 32 1.94 -33.67 12.05
N ASP A 33 1.38 -34.80 12.45
CA ASP A 33 2.15 -35.98 12.84
C ASP A 33 3.00 -36.52 11.68
N ARG A 34 2.51 -36.43 10.44
CA ARG A 34 3.20 -36.90 9.27
C ARG A 34 4.23 -35.92 8.70
N GLU A 35 3.84 -34.66 8.57
CA GLU A 35 4.67 -33.67 7.84
C GLU A 35 5.59 -32.88 8.78
N CYS A 36 5.28 -32.87 10.08
CA CYS A 36 6.03 -32.11 11.08
C CYS A 36 6.79 -32.98 12.09
N SER A 37 6.68 -34.34 12.03
CA SER A 37 7.32 -35.26 12.97
C SER A 37 8.86 -35.26 12.90
N GLU A 38 9.43 -34.85 11.76
CA GLU A 38 10.88 -34.77 11.53
C GLU A 38 11.40 -33.32 11.52
N LEU A 39 10.62 -32.35 12.02
CA LEU A 39 11.11 -30.98 12.10
C LEU A 39 12.31 -30.94 13.08
N GLU A 40 13.51 -30.84 12.51
CA GLU A 40 14.68 -30.41 13.29
C GLU A 40 14.31 -29.10 14.01
N TYR A 41 14.65 -29.05 15.29
CA TYR A 41 14.46 -27.83 16.08
C TYR A 41 15.24 -26.69 15.44
N ILE A 42 14.54 -25.87 14.68
CA ILE A 42 15.16 -24.68 14.09
C ILE A 42 15.28 -23.64 15.20
N ASN A 43 16.50 -23.36 15.62
CA ASN A 43 16.74 -22.23 16.50
C ASN A 43 16.59 -20.93 15.74
N TYR A 44 15.34 -20.43 15.70
CA TYR A 44 15.02 -19.17 15.01
C TYR A 44 15.85 -17.99 15.53
N ALA A 45 16.22 -17.97 16.81
CA ALA A 45 17.07 -16.93 17.37
C ALA A 45 18.48 -16.94 16.76
N GLU A 46 19.09 -18.12 16.61
CA GLU A 46 20.38 -18.26 15.92
C GLU A 46 20.26 -17.91 14.43
N MET A 47 19.19 -18.37 13.77
CA MET A 47 18.95 -18.08 12.38
C MET A 47 18.77 -16.57 12.16
N ILE A 48 17.98 -15.88 12.97
CA ILE A 48 17.80 -14.43 12.92
C ILE A 48 19.12 -13.71 13.20
N ASN A 49 19.88 -14.14 14.19
CA ASN A 49 21.19 -13.55 14.50
C ASN A 49 22.23 -13.78 13.39
N SER A 50 22.15 -14.93 12.69
CA SER A 50 23.04 -15.21 11.55
C SER A 50 22.68 -14.40 10.29
N ILE A 51 21.42 -13.97 10.17
CA ILE A 51 20.92 -13.15 9.05
C ILE A 51 21.02 -11.65 9.37
N SER A 52 21.14 -11.29 10.66
CA SER A 52 21.23 -9.88 11.06
C SER A 52 22.44 -9.23 10.40
N LYS A 53 22.16 -8.36 9.44
CA LYS A 53 23.18 -7.57 8.76
C LYS A 53 23.78 -6.58 9.76
N THR A 54 25.05 -6.75 10.10
CA THR A 54 25.78 -5.73 10.84
C THR A 54 26.07 -4.55 9.89
N TYR A 55 25.48 -3.41 10.17
CA TYR A 55 25.78 -2.18 9.44
C TYR A 55 27.13 -1.62 9.87
N THR A 56 27.92 -1.15 8.92
CA THR A 56 29.11 -0.38 9.20
C THR A 56 28.74 1.00 9.75
N GLU A 57 29.64 1.66 10.46
CA GLU A 57 29.42 3.03 10.96
C GLU A 57 29.01 3.99 9.82
N LYS A 58 29.63 3.83 8.66
CA LYS A 58 29.31 4.64 7.48
C LYS A 58 27.88 4.41 6.99
N GLU A 59 27.43 3.15 6.88
CA GLU A 59 26.05 2.82 6.50
C GLU A 59 25.04 3.36 7.51
N LEU A 60 25.36 3.28 8.82
CA LEU A 60 24.52 3.84 9.88
C LEU A 60 24.43 5.37 9.75
N GLN A 61 25.55 6.04 9.48
CA GLN A 61 25.55 7.48 9.29
C GLN A 61 24.73 7.91 8.07
N GLU A 62 24.83 7.19 6.96
CA GLU A 62 24.02 7.43 5.76
C GLU A 62 22.52 7.26 6.05
N ILE A 63 22.12 6.23 6.82
CA ILE A 63 20.75 6.03 7.25
C ILE A 63 20.27 7.20 8.13
N VAL A 64 21.08 7.62 9.08
CA VAL A 64 20.78 8.75 9.97
C VAL A 64 20.57 10.04 9.17
N GLU A 65 21.45 10.34 8.23
CA GLU A 65 21.34 11.52 7.36
C GLU A 65 20.04 11.48 6.52
N GLN A 66 19.69 10.32 5.97
CA GLN A 66 18.43 10.14 5.25
C GLN A 66 17.21 10.39 6.15
N LEU A 67 17.22 9.85 7.37
CA LEU A 67 16.14 10.06 8.34
C LEU A 67 15.96 11.53 8.71
N TYR A 68 17.05 12.27 8.91
CA TYR A 68 16.99 13.72 9.15
C TYR A 68 16.49 14.51 7.92
N GLY A 69 16.63 13.96 6.73
CA GLY A 69 16.10 14.53 5.48
C GLY A 69 14.59 14.42 5.32
N ILE A 70 13.95 13.43 5.99
CA ILE A 70 12.51 13.11 5.84
C ILE A 70 11.61 14.33 5.99
N PRO A 71 11.72 15.21 6.99
CA PRO A 71 10.81 16.35 7.13
C PRO A 71 10.79 17.28 5.91
N ASN A 72 11.93 17.45 5.24
CA ASN A 72 12.01 18.28 4.04
C ASN A 72 11.34 17.61 2.84
N GLU A 73 11.53 16.32 2.68
CA GLU A 73 10.86 15.54 1.61
C GLU A 73 9.34 15.48 1.86
N LEU A 74 8.89 15.30 3.09
CA LEU A 74 7.47 15.37 3.45
C LEU A 74 6.85 16.73 3.07
N LYS A 75 7.57 17.84 3.27
CA LYS A 75 7.09 19.16 2.82
C LYS A 75 6.89 19.23 1.31
N LYS A 76 7.80 18.65 0.52
CA LYS A 76 7.68 18.59 -0.95
C LYS A 76 6.51 17.72 -1.35
N LEU A 77 6.39 16.52 -0.77
CA LEU A 77 5.26 15.60 -0.98
C LEU A 77 3.92 16.29 -0.66
N ARG A 78 3.80 16.93 0.50
CA ARG A 78 2.59 17.65 0.92
C ARG A 78 2.16 18.70 -0.10
N ARG A 79 3.10 19.46 -0.65
CA ARG A 79 2.79 20.45 -1.71
C ARG A 79 2.28 19.77 -2.97
N LYS A 80 2.87 18.63 -3.35
CA LYS A 80 2.50 17.89 -4.55
C LYS A 80 1.13 17.24 -4.40
N ILE A 81 0.86 16.62 -3.25
CA ILE A 81 -0.44 16.04 -2.90
C ILE A 81 -1.54 17.11 -2.92
N LYS A 82 -1.32 18.26 -2.28
CA LYS A 82 -2.28 19.38 -2.33
C LYS A 82 -2.53 19.89 -3.75
N SER A 83 -1.50 19.89 -4.60
CA SER A 83 -1.68 20.22 -6.03
C SER A 83 -2.53 19.16 -6.74
N GLY A 84 -2.37 17.88 -6.40
CA GLY A 84 -3.17 16.79 -6.92
C GLY A 84 -4.64 16.88 -6.50
N ILE A 85 -4.91 17.19 -5.24
CA ILE A 85 -6.28 17.42 -4.76
C ILE A 85 -6.99 18.49 -5.60
N LYS A 86 -6.32 19.61 -5.88
CA LYS A 86 -6.89 20.66 -6.75
C LYS A 86 -7.22 20.16 -8.16
N GLN A 87 -6.39 19.27 -8.73
CA GLN A 87 -6.69 18.70 -10.04
C GLN A 87 -7.89 17.74 -9.98
N TYR A 88 -8.03 16.95 -8.90
CA TYR A 88 -9.19 16.10 -8.70
C TYR A 88 -10.47 16.92 -8.46
N GLU A 89 -10.40 18.03 -7.71
CA GLU A 89 -11.52 18.96 -7.54
C GLU A 89 -11.95 19.57 -8.89
N GLU A 90 -10.99 19.92 -9.73
CA GLU A 90 -11.27 20.42 -11.09
C GLU A 90 -11.88 19.33 -11.97
N LEU A 91 -11.43 18.07 -11.87
CA LEU A 91 -12.02 16.93 -12.57
C LEU A 91 -13.46 16.68 -12.12
N LYS A 92 -13.72 16.74 -10.82
CA LYS A 92 -15.06 16.63 -10.24
C LYS A 92 -15.99 17.69 -10.81
N SER A 93 -15.53 18.94 -10.83
CA SER A 93 -16.32 20.05 -11.41
C SER A 93 -16.70 19.80 -12.88
N GLN A 94 -15.81 19.17 -13.68
CA GLN A 94 -16.15 18.77 -15.06
C GLN A 94 -17.19 17.64 -15.09
N GLY A 95 -17.14 16.69 -14.14
CA GLY A 95 -18.14 15.63 -14.00
C GLY A 95 -19.52 16.15 -13.66
N GLU A 96 -19.62 17.22 -12.87
CA GLU A 96 -20.88 17.84 -12.43
C GLU A 96 -21.56 18.69 -13.52
N LEU A 97 -20.84 19.03 -14.61
CA LEU A 97 -21.42 19.76 -15.74
C LEU A 97 -22.34 18.86 -16.59
N ARG A 98 -23.32 19.47 -17.28
CA ARG A 98 -24.09 18.78 -18.31
C ARG A 98 -23.17 18.31 -19.44
N GLU A 99 -23.53 17.24 -20.11
CA GLU A 99 -22.68 16.65 -21.16
C GLU A 99 -22.30 17.65 -22.26
N SER A 100 -23.26 18.50 -22.66
CA SER A 100 -23.04 19.56 -23.65
C SER A 100 -22.10 20.69 -23.21
N GLU A 101 -21.86 20.83 -21.91
CA GLU A 101 -21.02 21.88 -21.30
C GLU A 101 -19.61 21.37 -20.98
N ARG A 102 -19.38 20.06 -21.07
CA ARG A 102 -18.09 19.44 -20.75
C ARG A 102 -17.07 19.70 -21.84
N ASN A 103 -15.86 20.00 -21.40
CA ASN A 103 -14.73 20.18 -22.31
C ASN A 103 -13.80 18.94 -22.24
N SER A 104 -13.89 18.09 -23.27
CA SER A 104 -13.09 16.86 -23.37
C SER A 104 -11.58 17.11 -23.39
N GLU A 105 -11.11 18.21 -23.99
CA GLU A 105 -9.68 18.56 -24.01
C GLU A 105 -9.22 18.97 -22.62
N LYS A 106 -10.04 19.73 -21.89
CA LYS A 106 -9.76 20.12 -20.51
C LYS A 106 -9.69 18.89 -19.60
N ILE A 107 -10.65 17.95 -19.72
CA ILE A 107 -10.65 16.70 -18.95
C ILE A 107 -9.36 15.90 -19.21
N ARG A 108 -8.95 15.74 -20.47
CA ARG A 108 -7.70 15.06 -20.83
C ARG A 108 -6.48 15.77 -20.26
N ALA A 109 -6.46 17.11 -20.28
CA ALA A 109 -5.35 17.88 -19.71
C ALA A 109 -5.25 17.71 -18.20
N ILE A 110 -6.38 17.68 -17.49
CA ILE A 110 -6.44 17.42 -16.05
C ILE A 110 -5.96 15.99 -15.75
N ALA A 111 -6.45 14.99 -16.45
CA ALA A 111 -6.05 13.60 -16.29
C ALA A 111 -4.54 13.42 -16.46
N LYS A 112 -3.92 14.02 -17.49
CA LYS A 112 -2.47 14.01 -17.69
C LYS A 112 -1.69 14.66 -16.53
N LYS A 113 -2.24 15.73 -15.93
CA LYS A 113 -1.61 16.36 -14.76
C LYS A 113 -1.69 15.47 -13.54
N ILE A 114 -2.83 14.82 -13.29
CA ILE A 114 -3.04 13.86 -12.22
C ILE A 114 -2.05 12.70 -12.37
N GLU A 115 -1.98 12.10 -13.55
CA GLU A 115 -1.04 11.02 -13.85
C GLU A 115 0.41 11.39 -13.52
N LYS A 116 0.87 12.55 -13.98
CA LYS A 116 2.23 13.04 -13.66
C LYS A 116 2.45 13.27 -12.17
N ILE A 117 1.40 13.69 -11.43
CA ILE A 117 1.49 13.88 -9.99
C ILE A 117 1.60 12.52 -9.30
N ASN A 118 0.78 11.54 -9.68
CA ASN A 118 0.82 10.19 -9.14
C ASN A 118 2.19 9.54 -9.40
N GLN A 119 2.66 9.53 -10.65
CA GLN A 119 3.99 9.01 -11.01
C GLN A 119 5.11 9.67 -10.20
N TRP A 120 5.02 10.98 -9.96
CA TRP A 120 6.03 11.67 -9.16
C TRP A 120 5.99 11.24 -7.69
N ILE A 121 4.79 11.03 -7.12
CA ILE A 121 4.59 10.57 -5.74
C ILE A 121 5.08 9.12 -5.60
N ASP A 122 4.67 8.23 -6.50
CA ASP A 122 5.00 6.80 -6.47
C ASP A 122 6.50 6.53 -6.58
N ASN A 123 7.25 7.42 -7.24
CA ASN A 123 8.70 7.35 -7.33
C ASN A 123 9.45 7.89 -6.10
N LYS A 124 8.73 8.28 -5.03
CA LYS A 124 9.35 8.78 -3.80
C LYS A 124 9.49 7.68 -2.76
N PRO A 125 10.71 7.42 -2.23
CA PRO A 125 10.91 6.41 -1.19
C PRO A 125 10.05 6.66 0.05
N GLU A 126 9.79 7.93 0.38
CA GLU A 126 9.00 8.33 1.54
C GLU A 126 7.55 7.89 1.45
N ILE A 127 7.05 7.55 0.24
CA ILE A 127 5.69 7.06 0.06
C ILE A 127 5.48 5.73 0.80
N TYR A 128 6.50 4.87 0.89
CA TYR A 128 6.41 3.61 1.64
C TYR A 128 6.15 3.85 3.13
N LEU A 129 6.79 4.88 3.71
CA LEU A 129 6.54 5.28 5.09
C LEU A 129 5.10 5.77 5.28
N ILE A 130 4.60 6.54 4.31
CA ILE A 130 3.23 7.04 4.31
C ILE A 130 2.25 5.86 4.26
N HIS A 131 2.46 4.88 3.39
CA HIS A 131 1.63 3.68 3.31
C HIS A 131 1.62 2.88 4.63
N MET A 132 2.74 2.75 5.32
CA MET A 132 2.80 2.10 6.64
C MET A 132 1.90 2.78 7.67
N TYR A 133 1.78 4.11 7.63
CA TYR A 133 0.93 4.89 8.52
C TYR A 133 -0.53 5.02 8.02
N ASN A 134 -0.78 4.66 6.77
CA ASN A 134 -2.07 4.79 6.09
C ASN A 134 -2.83 3.47 5.95
N TYR A 135 -2.26 2.37 6.34
CA TYR A 135 -2.74 1.01 6.09
C TYR A 135 -4.25 0.80 6.29
N LYS A 136 -4.83 1.40 7.35
CA LYS A 136 -6.27 1.27 7.62
C LYS A 136 -7.15 2.11 6.67
N ASP A 137 -6.67 3.27 6.28
CA ASP A 137 -7.45 4.23 5.48
C ASP A 137 -7.44 3.82 3.99
N GLU A 138 -6.35 3.18 3.52
CA GLU A 138 -6.25 2.64 2.15
C GLU A 138 -7.24 1.52 1.87
N TYR A 139 -7.46 0.65 2.85
CA TYR A 139 -8.39 -0.47 2.70
C TYR A 139 -9.81 0.00 2.43
N ILE A 140 -10.25 1.06 3.13
CA ILE A 140 -11.58 1.66 2.97
C ILE A 140 -11.74 2.28 1.57
N VAL A 141 -10.70 2.92 1.02
CA VAL A 141 -10.76 3.54 -0.31
C VAL A 141 -10.83 2.49 -1.42
N GLN A 142 -10.17 1.35 -1.25
CA GLN A 142 -10.19 0.26 -2.25
C GLN A 142 -11.54 -0.43 -2.36
N GLU A 143 -12.29 -0.59 -1.28
CA GLU A 143 -13.62 -1.21 -1.32
C GLU A 143 -14.65 -0.38 -2.11
N GLU A 144 -14.54 0.95 -2.14
CA GLU A 144 -15.48 1.83 -2.84
C GLU A 144 -15.25 1.92 -4.36
N VAL A 145 -14.15 1.38 -4.89
CA VAL A 145 -13.77 1.49 -6.32
C VAL A 145 -14.54 0.53 -7.23
N TYR A 146 -15.21 -0.50 -6.68
CA TYR A 146 -15.83 -1.57 -7.48
C TYR A 146 -17.28 -1.31 -7.94
N ASP A 147 -17.86 -0.15 -7.65
CA ASP A 147 -19.18 0.22 -8.15
C ASP A 147 -19.14 0.56 -9.64
N ILE A 148 -19.88 -0.21 -10.45
CA ILE A 148 -20.08 0.07 -11.86
C ILE A 148 -20.86 1.39 -12.00
N LYS A 149 -20.29 2.38 -12.65
CA LYS A 149 -20.95 3.67 -12.90
C LYS A 149 -21.66 3.64 -14.26
N GLU A 150 -22.89 4.07 -14.28
CA GLU A 150 -23.73 4.02 -15.49
C GLU A 150 -23.44 5.17 -16.47
N THR A 151 -22.92 6.29 -15.95
CA THR A 151 -22.65 7.47 -16.76
C THR A 151 -21.22 7.97 -16.63
N MET A 152 -20.71 8.63 -17.69
CA MET A 152 -19.41 9.30 -17.65
C MET A 152 -19.34 10.37 -16.54
N SER A 153 -20.46 11.00 -16.20
CA SER A 153 -20.57 11.96 -15.11
C SER A 153 -20.23 11.34 -13.76
N GLU A 154 -20.89 10.25 -13.47
CA GLU A 154 -20.69 9.49 -12.24
C GLU A 154 -19.28 8.92 -12.15
N GLU A 155 -18.74 8.43 -13.28
CA GLU A 155 -17.39 7.94 -13.37
C GLU A 155 -16.36 9.02 -13.05
N LEU A 156 -16.45 10.20 -13.69
CA LEU A 156 -15.53 11.31 -13.42
C LEU A 156 -15.63 11.80 -11.98
N CYS A 157 -16.83 11.91 -11.43
CA CYS A 157 -17.06 12.32 -10.05
C CYS A 157 -16.50 11.25 -9.06
N SER A 158 -16.71 9.97 -9.34
CA SER A 158 -16.21 8.88 -8.52
C SER A 158 -14.68 8.84 -8.50
N ILE A 159 -14.03 8.88 -9.68
CA ILE A 159 -12.58 8.94 -9.80
C ILE A 159 -12.02 10.15 -9.01
N ALA A 160 -12.64 11.30 -9.18
CA ALA A 160 -12.19 12.51 -8.49
C ALA A 160 -12.35 12.41 -6.96
N GLN A 161 -13.49 11.91 -6.48
CA GLN A 161 -13.73 11.75 -5.05
C GLN A 161 -12.76 10.74 -4.42
N ASN A 162 -12.53 9.61 -5.08
CA ASN A 162 -11.58 8.60 -4.60
C ASN A 162 -10.16 9.14 -4.57
N GLY A 163 -9.73 9.88 -5.59
CA GLY A 163 -8.42 10.53 -5.60
C GLY A 163 -8.26 11.57 -4.49
N ILE A 164 -9.30 12.36 -4.20
CA ILE A 164 -9.30 13.32 -3.09
C ILE A 164 -9.22 12.59 -1.74
N LYS A 165 -10.02 11.52 -1.55
CA LYS A 165 -9.99 10.70 -0.32
C LYS A 165 -8.59 10.10 -0.11
N MET A 166 -8.02 9.48 -1.13
CA MET A 166 -6.68 8.88 -1.09
C MET A 166 -5.62 9.94 -0.72
N PHE A 167 -5.62 11.09 -1.36
CA PHE A 167 -4.63 12.13 -1.06
C PHE A 167 -4.81 12.75 0.32
N ASN A 168 -6.04 12.88 0.82
CA ASN A 168 -6.29 13.31 2.19
C ASN A 168 -5.81 12.27 3.20
N SER A 169 -5.97 10.97 2.92
CA SER A 169 -5.44 9.92 3.78
C SER A 169 -3.91 9.97 3.86
N TYR A 170 -3.22 10.27 2.76
CA TYR A 170 -1.77 10.49 2.75
C TYR A 170 -1.38 11.71 3.62
N LEU A 171 -2.12 12.83 3.54
CA LEU A 171 -1.86 13.98 4.40
C LEU A 171 -1.99 13.65 5.89
N ASN A 172 -3.02 12.87 6.26
CA ASN A 172 -3.23 12.40 7.62
C ASN A 172 -2.10 11.45 8.09
N ALA A 173 -1.67 10.54 7.22
CA ALA A 173 -0.54 9.65 7.50
C ALA A 173 0.76 10.43 7.71
N MET A 174 1.02 11.45 6.89
CA MET A 174 2.18 12.34 7.05
C MET A 174 2.16 13.08 8.39
N GLU A 175 1.01 13.54 8.85
CA GLU A 175 0.89 14.18 10.17
C GLU A 175 1.20 13.21 11.32
N ARG A 176 0.74 11.95 11.20
CA ARG A 176 1.07 10.89 12.16
C ARG A 176 2.57 10.58 12.16
N LEU A 177 3.17 10.48 10.97
CA LEU A 177 4.60 10.25 10.81
C LEU A 177 5.40 11.40 11.43
N GLU A 178 5.09 12.65 11.10
CA GLU A 178 5.76 13.84 11.64
C GLU A 178 5.72 13.89 13.18
N LYS A 179 4.62 13.47 13.80
CA LYS A 179 4.50 13.39 15.28
C LYS A 179 5.40 12.32 15.91
N ASN A 180 5.75 11.27 15.15
CA ASN A 180 6.56 10.16 15.66
C ASN A 180 8.05 10.31 15.35
N LEU A 181 8.43 11.11 14.36
CA LEU A 181 9.84 11.35 14.00
C LEU A 181 10.73 11.79 15.18
N PRO A 182 10.31 12.71 16.08
CA PRO A 182 11.12 13.10 17.23
C PRO A 182 11.47 11.90 18.13
N LYS A 183 10.50 11.02 18.40
CA LYS A 183 10.73 9.82 19.22
C LYS A 183 11.75 8.87 18.57
N LEU A 184 11.69 8.75 17.25
CA LEU A 184 12.65 7.97 16.50
C LEU A 184 14.05 8.56 16.63
N TYR A 185 14.20 9.88 16.47
CA TYR A 185 15.49 10.57 16.62
C TYR A 185 16.07 10.44 18.02
N ASP A 186 15.23 10.48 19.06
CA ASP A 186 15.68 10.32 20.44
C ASP A 186 16.16 8.89 20.71
N SER A 187 15.49 7.88 20.16
CA SER A 187 15.92 6.48 20.28
C SER A 187 17.21 6.15 19.55
N MET A 188 17.61 6.97 18.57
CA MET A 188 18.88 6.79 17.82
C MET A 188 20.08 7.44 18.53
N LYS A 189 19.85 8.25 19.55
CA LYS A 189 20.92 8.93 20.35
C LYS A 189 21.29 8.12 21.60
N SER A 190 20.46 7.15 21.97
CA SER A 190 20.67 6.23 23.11
C SER A 190 21.45 5.00 22.70
#